data_27e04047136183e6a28429d362456783
#
_entry.id   27e04047136183e6a28429d362456783
#
_cell.length_a   1.000
_cell.length_b   1.000
_cell.length_c   1.000
_cell.angle_alpha   90.00
_cell.angle_beta   90.00
_cell.angle_gamma   90.00
#
_symmetry.space_group_name_H-M   'P 1'
#
loop_
_entity.id
_entity.type
_entity.pdbx_description
1 polymer ?
#
loop_
_entity_poly.entity_id
_entity_poly.type
_entity_poly.pdbx_seq_one_letter_code
_entity_poly.pdbx_strand_id
1 'polypeptide(L)' 'METGDMDTYTVLLVDDEEEVIQVIMKKIDWEGLGFSVIGYANNGVKALEMVEEYQPDVVMTDIKMPYMDG' A
#
# COMPACT_ATOMS: atom_id res chain seq x y z
N MET A 1 -3.25 -22.81 -14.94
CA MET A 1 -3.22 -22.36 -14.80
C MET A 1 -3.05 -21.93 -14.25
N GLU A 2 -3.00 -22.04 -13.87
CA GLU A 2 -2.91 -21.67 -13.53
C GLU A 2 -2.65 -21.00 -13.11
N THR A 3 -2.33 -21.05 -12.91
CA THR A 3 -2.02 -20.43 -12.65
C THR A 3 -2.01 -19.17 -12.39
N GLY A 4 -2.25 -18.53 -13.02
CA GLY A 4 -2.35 -17.26 -12.94
C GLY A 4 -2.81 -16.71 -11.76
N ASP A 5 -3.59 -17.40 -11.15
CA ASP A 5 -4.14 -16.93 -9.99
C ASP A 5 -3.09 -16.69 -9.01
N MET A 6 -1.95 -17.12 -9.27
CA MET A 6 -0.99 -16.94 -8.31
C MET A 6 -0.41 -15.58 -8.41
N ASP A 7 -0.77 -14.78 -9.34
CA ASP A 7 -0.15 -13.52 -9.50
C ASP A 7 -0.80 -12.47 -8.66
N THR A 8 -0.65 -12.55 -7.39
CA THR A 8 -1.15 -11.52 -6.52
C THR A 8 -0.02 -10.57 -6.22
N TYR A 9 -0.26 -9.29 -6.43
CA TYR A 9 0.76 -8.30 -6.18
C TYR A 9 0.65 -7.81 -4.74
N THR A 10 1.79 -7.62 -4.10
CA THR A 10 1.80 -7.16 -2.72
C THR A 10 1.80 -5.64 -2.69
N VAL A 11 1.08 -5.07 -1.74
CA VAL A 11 0.91 -3.64 -1.64
C VAL A 11 1.27 -3.17 -0.25
N LEU A 12 2.02 -2.09 -0.17
CA LEU A 12 2.31 -1.45 1.09
C LEU A 12 1.58 -0.11 1.08
N LEU A 13 0.81 0.17 2.11
CA LEU A 13 0.09 1.42 2.22
C LEU A 13 0.87 2.38 3.10
N VAL A 14 0.97 3.63 2.69
CA VAL A 14 1.70 4.64 3.46
C VAL A 14 0.83 5.87 3.60
N ASP A 15 0.57 6.29 4.82
CA ASP A 15 -0.20 7.49 5.07
C ASP A 15 0.04 7.88 6.51
N ASP A 16 0.22 9.16 6.77
CA ASP A 16 0.50 9.59 8.13
C ASP A 16 -0.78 9.59 8.98
N GLU A 17 -1.94 9.31 8.40
CA GLU A 17 -3.16 9.20 9.16
C GLU A 17 -3.64 7.77 9.13
N GLU A 18 -3.52 7.10 10.24
CA GLU A 18 -3.88 5.70 10.28
C GLU A 18 -5.37 5.48 10.01
N GLU A 19 -6.20 6.44 10.34
CA GLU A 19 -7.62 6.28 10.07
C GLU A 19 -7.86 6.17 8.57
N VAL A 20 -7.12 6.91 7.79
CA VAL A 20 -7.27 6.85 6.35
C VAL A 20 -6.85 5.48 5.85
N ILE A 21 -5.78 4.94 6.39
CA ILE A 21 -5.32 3.62 6.00
C ILE A 21 -6.39 2.59 6.30
N GLN A 22 -7.01 2.68 7.47
CA GLN A 22 -8.03 1.71 7.84
C GLN A 22 -9.22 1.79 6.89
N VAL A 23 -9.62 2.99 6.51
CA VAL A 23 -10.74 3.16 5.61
C VAL A 23 -10.40 2.57 4.24
N ILE A 24 -9.20 2.85 3.75
CA ILE A 24 -8.80 2.33 2.45
C ILE A 24 -8.75 0.82 2.47
N MET A 25 -8.23 0.25 3.54
CA MET A 25 -8.14 -1.19 3.62
C MET A 25 -9.53 -1.83 3.63
N LYS A 26 -10.50 -1.17 4.20
CA LYS A 26 -11.84 -1.73 4.25
C LYS A 26 -12.64 -1.48 2.99
N LYS A 27 -12.46 -0.33 2.38
CA LYS A 27 -13.29 0.01 1.25
C LYS A 27 -12.87 -0.63 -0.04
N ILE A 28 -11.63 -0.96 -0.18
CA ILE A 28 -11.15 -1.51 -1.43
C ILE A 28 -11.07 -3.03 -1.31
N ASP A 29 -11.63 -3.71 -2.27
CA ASP A 29 -11.58 -5.15 -2.29
C ASP A 29 -10.24 -5.56 -2.92
N TRP A 30 -9.20 -5.50 -2.12
CA TRP A 30 -7.86 -5.74 -2.62
C TRP A 30 -7.72 -7.11 -3.25
N GLU A 31 -8.27 -8.11 -2.60
CA GLU A 31 -8.14 -9.45 -3.14
C GLU A 31 -8.88 -9.59 -4.47
N GLY A 32 -10.02 -8.95 -4.59
CA GLY A 32 -10.75 -9.01 -5.84
C GLY A 32 -10.00 -8.35 -6.96
N LEU A 33 -9.12 -7.39 -6.63
CA LEU A 33 -8.34 -6.72 -7.65
C LEU A 33 -6.99 -7.40 -7.89
N GLY A 34 -6.70 -8.44 -7.18
CA GLY A 34 -5.43 -9.13 -7.36
C GLY A 34 -4.30 -8.57 -6.51
N PHE A 35 -4.64 -7.91 -5.40
CA PHE A 35 -3.63 -7.33 -4.53
C PHE A 35 -3.71 -7.90 -3.14
N SER A 36 -2.59 -7.91 -2.47
CA SER A 36 -2.52 -8.37 -1.10
C SER A 36 -1.80 -7.29 -0.29
N VAL A 37 -2.48 -6.69 0.67
CA VAL A 37 -1.89 -5.64 1.49
C VAL A 37 -1.03 -6.32 2.54
N ILE A 38 0.27 -6.09 2.48
CA ILE A 38 1.18 -6.76 3.40
C ILE A 38 1.44 -5.94 4.64
N GLY A 39 1.03 -4.69 4.64
CA GLY A 39 1.24 -3.87 5.83
C GLY A 39 1.03 -2.41 5.51
N TYR A 40 1.27 -1.58 6.49
CA TYR A 40 1.16 -0.15 6.27
C TYR A 40 2.17 0.58 7.13
N ALA A 41 2.51 1.78 6.70
CA ALA A 41 3.45 2.61 7.43
C ALA A 41 2.85 3.99 7.57
N ASN A 42 3.16 4.67 8.68
CA ASN A 42 2.59 5.99 8.90
C ASN A 42 3.63 7.09 8.75
N ASN A 43 4.78 6.78 8.20
CA ASN A 43 5.76 7.80 7.88
C ASN A 43 6.75 7.23 6.89
N GLY A 44 7.57 8.10 6.33
CA GLY A 44 8.48 7.68 5.28
C GLY A 44 9.59 6.77 5.73
N VAL A 45 10.08 6.98 6.95
CA VAL A 45 11.18 6.15 7.44
C VAL A 45 10.71 4.71 7.59
N LYS A 46 9.52 4.55 8.20
CA LYS A 46 9.01 3.22 8.38
C LYS A 46 8.69 2.59 7.03
N ALA A 47 8.20 3.39 6.09
CA ALA A 47 7.89 2.88 4.77
C ALA A 47 9.14 2.33 4.10
N LEU A 48 10.26 3.06 4.20
CA LEU A 48 11.48 2.59 3.59
C LEU A 48 11.96 1.29 4.21
N GLU A 49 11.84 1.18 5.52
CA GLU A 49 12.26 -0.04 6.19
C GLU A 49 11.41 -1.21 5.71
N MET A 50 10.12 -1.00 5.56
CA MET A 50 9.25 -2.07 5.13
C MET A 50 9.46 -2.42 3.68
N VAL A 51 9.78 -1.44 2.85
CA VAL A 51 10.06 -1.71 1.45
C VAL A 51 11.31 -2.60 1.34
N GLU A 52 12.30 -2.31 2.14
CA GLU A 52 13.52 -3.10 2.08
C GLU A 52 13.30 -4.50 2.62
N GLU A 53 12.48 -4.61 3.64
CA GLU A 53 12.29 -5.90 4.25
C GLU A 53 11.33 -6.78 3.46
N TYR A 54 10.20 -6.22 3.01
CA TYR A 54 9.18 -7.02 2.37
C TYR A 54 9.18 -6.93 0.85
N GLN A 55 9.82 -5.92 0.30
CA GLN A 55 9.92 -5.73 -1.14
C GLN A 55 8.56 -5.83 -1.81
N PRO A 56 7.63 -4.96 -1.45
CA PRO A 56 6.29 -5.00 -2.04
C PRO A 56 6.35 -4.65 -3.52
N ASP A 57 5.39 -5.16 -4.27
CA ASP A 57 5.32 -4.83 -5.68
C ASP A 57 4.82 -3.42 -5.90
N VAL A 58 3.97 -2.93 -5.01
CA VAL A 58 3.36 -1.62 -5.16
C VAL A 58 3.40 -0.89 -3.83
N VAL A 59 3.72 0.39 -3.87
CA VAL A 59 3.66 1.21 -2.68
C VAL A 59 2.64 2.30 -2.96
N MET A 60 1.56 2.32 -2.19
CA MET A 60 0.51 3.29 -2.38
C MET A 60 0.61 4.31 -1.28
N THR A 61 0.95 5.54 -1.64
CA THR A 61 1.11 6.55 -0.63
C THR A 61 0.12 7.67 -0.91
N ASP A 62 -0.31 8.31 0.15
CA ASP A 62 -1.19 9.42 0.03
C ASP A 62 -0.35 10.64 -0.25
N ILE A 63 -0.51 11.19 -1.40
CA ILE A 63 0.27 12.28 -1.74
C ILE A 63 -0.49 13.52 -1.51
N LYS A 64 -0.50 14.00 -0.32
CA LYS A 64 -1.12 15.17 -0.04
C LYS A 64 -0.13 16.24 -0.20
N MET A 65 0.01 16.82 -1.28
CA MET A 65 0.97 17.75 -1.47
C MET A 65 0.42 19.03 -1.82
N PRO A 66 -0.13 19.67 -0.97
CA PRO A 66 -0.82 20.83 -1.23
C PRO A 66 0.04 21.88 -1.84
N TYR A 67 1.23 21.91 -1.50
CA TYR A 67 1.95 22.94 -1.97
C TYR A 67 2.52 22.67 -3.19
N MET A 68 2.28 21.67 -3.66
CA MET A 68 2.82 21.31 -4.71
C MET A 68 2.66 22.10 -5.74
N ASP A 69 1.84 22.68 -5.82
CA ASP A 69 1.66 23.33 -6.80
C ASP A 69 2.54 24.17 -6.93
N GLY A 70 2.89 24.19 -6.47
CA GLY A 70 3.81 24.92 -6.62
C GLY A 70 4.19 24.99 -7.05
#